data_e52ed9596c6838880e19c6395cf46f3a
#
_entry.id   e52ed9596c6838880e19c6395cf46f3a
#
_cell.length_a   1.000
_cell.length_b   1.000
_cell.length_c   1.000
_cell.angle_alpha   90.00
_cell.angle_beta   90.00
_cell.angle_gamma   90.00
#
_symmetry.space_group_name_H-M   'P 1'
#
loop_
_entity.id
_entity.type
_entity.pdbx_description
1 polymer ?
#
loop_
_entity_poly.entity_id
_entity_poly.type
_entity_poly.pdbx_seq_one_letter_code
_entity_poly.pdbx_strand_id
1 'polypeptide(L)'
;KGRRWRGERSVDLKRTISAMVGQGSVNHNSRAFNAKNTDPERSHLNITYCHENIKTVFHELFDEALKRYNDKQTRADRKIEDYYEKIRSSKQEKPFHEIILQVGNKDDMSAEGEDGQLAAAVLDEYMRGFQERNPRLRVFSAHLHMDEATPHLHIDFVPFTTGSKRGLDTRVSLKQALAQQGFTGQSKRQTEWNAWVNSEKLVLEQIAQQHSFEVIHGDGGRPHMSLPEYKEAARELEAARQEIEASRAEVSELQAEKETLQGTVKELKAAKKVSLDLDRIKPEETMMGNIKGITLKEVKQLKALAVRGAEAEQTVKQQANTIELQKAQITSLERQLRPSIQKRLKEAQ
;
A
#
# COMPACT_ATOMS: atom_id res chain seq x y z
N LYS A 1 -17.61 39.42 -2.22
CA LYS A 1 -18.39 38.43 -3.03
C LYS A 1 -17.63 37.12 -2.95
N GLY A 2 -17.98 36.27 -1.92
CA GLY A 2 -17.40 34.97 -1.71
C GLY A 2 -17.94 33.98 -2.74
N ARG A 3 -17.07 33.30 -3.47
CA ARG A 3 -17.44 32.14 -4.26
C ARG A 3 -17.59 30.95 -3.29
N ARG A 4 -18.83 30.54 -3.06
CA ARG A 4 -19.16 29.25 -2.50
C ARG A 4 -18.68 28.18 -3.50
N TRP A 5 -17.68 27.41 -3.12
CA TRP A 5 -17.40 26.13 -3.76
C TRP A 5 -18.48 25.15 -3.31
N ARG A 6 -19.50 24.94 -4.14
CA ARG A 6 -20.38 23.78 -4.09
C ARG A 6 -19.94 22.87 -5.23
N GLY A 7 -19.16 21.87 -4.91
CA GLY A 7 -18.93 20.71 -5.74
C GLY A 7 -19.26 19.50 -4.88
N GLU A 8 -20.45 18.95 -5.06
CA GLU A 8 -20.86 17.67 -4.50
C GLU A 8 -19.93 16.57 -5.06
N ARG A 9 -18.90 16.23 -4.31
CA ARG A 9 -18.31 14.89 -4.40
C ARG A 9 -18.82 14.13 -3.19
N SER A 10 -19.98 13.51 -3.30
CA SER A 10 -20.35 12.36 -2.50
C SER A 10 -19.55 11.16 -3.04
N VAL A 11 -18.24 11.20 -2.89
CA VAL A 11 -17.40 10.01 -3.02
C VAL A 11 -17.48 9.35 -1.65
N ASP A 12 -18.06 8.18 -1.61
CA ASP A 12 -18.13 7.28 -0.45
C ASP A 12 -16.68 6.84 -0.16
N LEU A 13 -15.91 7.67 0.57
CA LEU A 13 -14.50 7.45 0.90
C LEU A 13 -14.40 6.41 2.03
N LYS A 14 -14.75 5.16 1.69
CA LYS A 14 -14.66 4.02 2.60
C LYS A 14 -13.21 3.62 2.80
N ARG A 15 -12.70 3.79 4.02
CA ARG A 15 -11.29 3.53 4.33
C ARG A 15 -11.15 2.73 5.63
N THR A 16 -10.13 1.90 5.69
CA THR A 16 -9.74 1.24 6.94
C THR A 16 -8.83 2.17 7.74
N ILE A 17 -8.80 1.99 9.06
CA ILE A 17 -7.77 2.60 9.92
C ILE A 17 -6.97 1.50 10.59
N SER A 18 -5.68 1.72 10.75
CA SER A 18 -4.80 0.80 11.44
C SER A 18 -4.00 1.51 12.53
N ALA A 19 -3.76 0.78 13.63
CA ALA A 19 -2.83 1.15 14.67
C ALA A 19 -1.97 -0.07 14.98
N MET A 20 -0.69 0.02 14.67
CA MET A 20 0.26 -1.08 14.75
C MET A 20 1.31 -0.79 15.80
N VAL A 21 1.84 -1.84 16.42
CA VAL A 21 3.03 -1.74 17.27
C VAL A 21 4.24 -1.58 16.37
N GLY A 22 4.97 -0.48 16.52
CA GLY A 22 6.21 -0.25 15.81
C GLY A 22 7.39 -1.00 16.43
N GLN A 23 8.50 -1.06 15.67
CA GLN A 23 9.75 -1.69 16.13
C GLN A 23 10.66 -0.74 16.90
N GLY A 24 10.31 0.55 16.99
CA GLY A 24 11.08 1.56 17.68
C GLY A 24 12.36 1.96 16.96
N SER A 25 12.32 2.09 15.65
CA SER A 25 13.47 2.53 14.86
C SER A 25 13.49 4.05 14.72
N VAL A 26 13.90 4.76 15.78
CA VAL A 26 13.95 6.23 15.83
C VAL A 26 14.76 6.82 14.67
N ASN A 27 15.87 6.19 14.27
CA ASN A 27 16.67 6.63 13.13
C ASN A 27 15.93 6.50 11.78
N HIS A 28 15.09 5.48 11.62
CA HIS A 28 14.22 5.36 10.45
C HIS A 28 13.13 6.45 10.49
N ASN A 29 12.49 6.63 11.63
CA ASN A 29 11.39 7.58 11.80
C ASN A 29 11.85 9.02 11.56
N SER A 30 13.05 9.38 12.04
CA SER A 30 13.63 10.70 11.85
C SER A 30 14.35 10.92 10.50
N ARG A 31 14.33 9.90 9.61
CA ARG A 31 15.07 9.93 8.34
C ARG A 31 16.56 10.20 8.49
N ALA A 32 17.18 9.69 9.57
CA ALA A 32 18.64 9.72 9.74
C ALA A 32 19.40 8.95 8.64
N PHE A 33 18.68 8.12 7.87
CA PHE A 33 19.15 7.44 6.66
C PHE A 33 17.98 7.22 5.69
N ASN A 34 18.27 7.10 4.39
CA ASN A 34 17.27 6.82 3.37
C ASN A 34 16.99 5.31 3.32
N ALA A 35 15.76 4.91 3.63
CA ALA A 35 15.32 3.53 3.46
C ALA A 35 14.97 3.25 1.98
N LYS A 36 15.01 1.97 1.57
CA LYS A 36 14.77 1.58 0.17
C LYS A 36 13.35 1.89 -0.35
N ASN A 37 12.41 2.03 0.56
CA ASN A 37 10.99 2.29 0.28
C ASN A 37 10.61 3.76 0.41
N THR A 38 11.57 4.66 0.58
CA THR A 38 11.35 6.10 0.69
C THR A 38 11.67 6.80 -0.64
N ASP A 39 10.89 7.81 -0.96
CA ASP A 39 11.10 8.71 -2.08
C ASP A 39 11.78 10.01 -1.59
N PRO A 40 13.07 10.23 -1.88
CA PRO A 40 13.78 11.42 -1.43
C PRO A 40 13.19 12.74 -1.94
N GLU A 41 12.52 12.73 -3.11
CA GLU A 41 11.90 13.94 -3.67
C GLU A 41 10.70 14.39 -2.85
N ARG A 42 10.03 13.47 -2.14
CA ARG A 42 8.89 13.74 -1.27
C ARG A 42 9.24 13.89 0.21
N SER A 43 10.48 13.65 0.61
CA SER A 43 10.89 13.74 2.02
C SER A 43 10.66 15.13 2.63
N HIS A 44 10.59 16.17 1.81
CA HIS A 44 10.27 17.54 2.24
C HIS A 44 8.80 17.70 2.69
N LEU A 45 7.93 16.76 2.36
CA LEU A 45 6.51 16.71 2.78
C LEU A 45 6.33 16.05 4.15
N ASN A 46 7.35 15.38 4.67
CA ASN A 46 7.31 14.79 6.00
C ASN A 46 7.18 15.87 7.08
N ILE A 47 6.40 15.57 8.12
CA ILE A 47 6.24 16.47 9.27
C ILE A 47 6.92 15.87 10.48
N THR A 48 7.85 16.61 11.10
CA THR A 48 8.43 16.26 12.39
C THR A 48 7.76 17.10 13.47
N TYR A 49 7.03 16.48 14.39
CA TYR A 49 6.39 17.16 15.51
C TYR A 49 7.34 17.36 16.68
N CYS A 50 8.14 16.35 16.98
CA CYS A 50 9.22 16.41 17.94
C CYS A 50 10.26 15.34 17.61
N HIS A 51 11.51 15.62 18.03
CA HIS A 51 12.62 14.68 17.95
C HIS A 51 13.63 15.02 19.05
N GLU A 52 13.45 14.43 20.23
CA GLU A 52 14.26 14.68 21.42
C GLU A 52 15.17 13.48 21.71
N ASN A 53 16.27 13.73 22.37
CA ASN A 53 17.14 12.64 22.84
C ASN A 53 16.45 11.90 24.01
N ILE A 54 16.21 10.60 23.82
CA ILE A 54 15.53 9.78 24.82
C ILE A 54 16.22 9.82 26.20
N LYS A 55 17.55 9.93 26.27
CA LYS A 55 18.28 10.01 27.55
C LYS A 55 17.96 11.31 28.28
N THR A 56 17.80 12.42 27.57
CA THR A 56 17.37 13.71 28.15
C THR A 56 15.97 13.55 28.74
N VAL A 57 15.05 12.93 28.01
CA VAL A 57 13.69 12.67 28.51
C VAL A 57 13.68 11.75 29.74
N PHE A 58 14.58 10.77 29.80
CA PHE A 58 14.75 9.94 31.01
C PHE A 58 15.24 10.74 32.20
N HIS A 59 16.19 11.65 32.02
CA HIS A 59 16.64 12.55 33.09
C HIS A 59 15.50 13.44 33.60
N GLU A 60 14.73 14.05 32.69
CA GLU A 60 13.57 14.87 33.07
C GLU A 60 12.53 14.12 33.87
N LEU A 61 12.21 12.88 33.47
CA LEU A 61 11.14 12.09 34.09
C LEU A 61 11.57 11.40 35.41
N PHE A 62 12.85 11.00 35.52
CA PHE A 62 13.21 10.00 36.53
C PHE A 62 14.32 10.42 37.48
N ASP A 63 15.10 11.46 37.22
CA ASP A 63 16.26 11.81 38.08
C ASP A 63 15.88 12.09 39.54
N GLU A 64 14.79 12.80 39.77
CA GLU A 64 14.32 13.05 41.13
C GLU A 64 13.89 11.77 41.85
N ALA A 65 13.19 10.87 41.15
CA ALA A 65 12.78 9.60 41.72
C ALA A 65 13.98 8.66 41.94
N LEU A 66 14.97 8.73 41.04
CA LEU A 66 16.23 8.01 41.16
C LEU A 66 17.02 8.47 42.36
N LYS A 67 17.13 9.78 42.56
CA LYS A 67 17.76 10.35 43.75
C LYS A 67 17.08 9.88 45.03
N ARG A 68 15.75 10.03 45.14
CA ARG A 68 14.96 9.54 46.32
C ARG A 68 15.13 8.04 46.55
N TYR A 69 15.24 7.24 45.48
CA TYR A 69 15.48 5.81 45.60
C TYR A 69 16.89 5.53 46.14
N ASN A 70 17.93 6.14 45.57
CA ASN A 70 19.32 5.92 45.92
C ASN A 70 19.66 6.41 47.34
N ASP A 71 19.02 7.49 47.81
CA ASP A 71 19.21 8.02 49.18
C ASP A 71 18.72 7.04 50.26
N LYS A 72 17.76 6.17 49.92
CA LYS A 72 17.26 5.10 50.82
C LYS A 72 18.12 3.84 50.79
N GLN A 73 19.09 3.72 49.86
CA GLN A 73 19.94 2.53 49.77
C GLN A 73 21.20 2.69 50.61
N THR A 74 21.32 1.79 51.61
CA THR A 74 22.53 1.70 52.44
C THR A 74 23.68 0.97 51.78
N ARG A 75 23.38 0.09 50.82
CA ARG A 75 24.36 -0.73 50.10
C ARG A 75 24.62 -0.13 48.71
N ALA A 76 25.89 0.03 48.34
CA ALA A 76 26.31 0.61 47.05
C ALA A 76 25.83 -0.21 45.84
N ASP A 77 25.85 -1.56 45.96
CA ASP A 77 25.39 -2.49 44.93
C ASP A 77 23.88 -2.41 44.60
N ARG A 78 23.08 -1.75 45.45
CA ARG A 78 21.65 -1.50 45.22
C ARG A 78 21.36 -0.13 44.62
N LYS A 79 22.32 0.75 44.58
CA LYS A 79 22.19 2.06 43.95
C LYS A 79 22.17 1.91 42.44
N ILE A 80 21.39 2.72 41.76
CA ILE A 80 21.28 2.78 40.30
C ILE A 80 22.05 4.02 39.86
N GLU A 81 23.05 3.85 39.02
CA GLU A 81 23.87 4.96 38.49
C GLU A 81 23.17 5.62 37.32
N ASP A 82 22.68 4.82 36.37
CA ASP A 82 21.98 5.27 35.14
C ASP A 82 20.67 4.47 35.00
N TYR A 83 19.56 5.18 35.12
CA TYR A 83 18.25 4.54 35.03
C TYR A 83 17.89 4.15 33.60
N TYR A 84 18.32 4.91 32.57
CA TYR A 84 18.11 4.55 31.19
C TYR A 84 18.83 3.23 30.83
N GLU A 85 20.09 3.11 31.18
CA GLU A 85 20.88 1.90 30.92
C GLU A 85 20.32 0.69 31.68
N LYS A 86 19.81 0.89 32.90
CA LYS A 86 19.12 -0.15 33.65
C LYS A 86 17.86 -0.64 32.93
N ILE A 87 17.04 0.26 32.38
CA ILE A 87 15.83 -0.14 31.64
C ILE A 87 16.22 -0.76 30.30
N ARG A 88 17.19 -0.20 29.57
CA ARG A 88 17.68 -0.71 28.28
C ARG A 88 18.20 -2.15 28.39
N SER A 89 18.83 -2.51 29.49
CA SER A 89 19.32 -3.86 29.75
C SER A 89 18.27 -4.78 30.39
N SER A 90 17.09 -4.27 30.71
CA SER A 90 16.00 -5.06 31.32
C SER A 90 15.37 -6.01 30.30
N LYS A 91 14.96 -7.20 30.78
CA LYS A 91 14.15 -8.15 30.00
C LYS A 91 12.65 -7.94 30.17
N GLN A 92 12.23 -7.11 31.13
CA GLN A 92 10.82 -6.91 31.51
C GLN A 92 10.24 -5.61 30.99
N GLU A 93 11.04 -4.55 30.94
CA GLU A 93 10.61 -3.21 30.53
C GLU A 93 11.44 -2.77 29.31
N LYS A 94 10.81 -2.02 28.40
CA LYS A 94 11.47 -1.37 27.29
C LYS A 94 11.64 0.11 27.58
N PRO A 95 12.72 0.76 27.10
CA PRO A 95 12.90 2.19 27.34
C PRO A 95 11.77 3.04 26.78
N PHE A 96 11.21 2.62 25.65
CA PHE A 96 10.10 3.29 24.98
C PHE A 96 9.26 2.32 24.16
N HIS A 97 8.13 2.79 23.68
CA HIS A 97 7.23 2.08 22.79
C HIS A 97 6.88 2.98 21.61
N GLU A 98 6.53 2.35 20.51
CA GLU A 98 6.09 3.01 19.29
C GLU A 98 4.69 2.53 18.91
N ILE A 99 3.87 3.47 18.47
CA ILE A 99 2.62 3.18 17.74
C ILE A 99 2.69 3.82 16.35
N ILE A 100 2.26 3.06 15.34
CA ILE A 100 2.16 3.52 13.95
C ILE A 100 0.68 3.59 13.59
N LEU A 101 0.24 4.74 13.10
CA LEU A 101 -1.14 5.00 12.71
C LEU A 101 -1.22 5.29 11.21
N GLN A 102 -2.23 4.73 10.56
CA GLN A 102 -2.43 4.89 9.12
C GLN A 102 -3.93 4.88 8.80
N VAL A 103 -4.31 5.68 7.80
CA VAL A 103 -5.65 5.68 7.20
C VAL A 103 -5.55 5.08 5.81
N GLY A 104 -6.37 4.07 5.52
CA GLY A 104 -6.35 3.34 4.25
C GLY A 104 -5.06 2.54 4.01
N ASN A 105 -4.77 2.30 2.73
CA ASN A 105 -3.59 1.55 2.28
C ASN A 105 -3.06 2.14 0.96
N LYS A 106 -1.99 1.55 0.40
CA LYS A 106 -1.33 2.05 -0.82
C LYS A 106 -2.23 2.11 -2.06
N ASP A 107 -3.27 1.29 -2.12
CA ASP A 107 -4.16 1.19 -3.28
C ASP A 107 -5.27 2.26 -3.26
N ASP A 108 -5.60 2.79 -2.08
CA ASP A 108 -6.70 3.73 -1.88
C ASP A 108 -6.31 5.06 -1.22
N MET A 109 -5.09 5.16 -0.66
CA MET A 109 -4.56 6.34 0.03
C MET A 109 -3.08 6.56 -0.33
N SER A 110 -2.75 6.54 -1.64
CA SER A 110 -1.39 6.85 -2.08
C SER A 110 -0.96 8.25 -1.64
N ALA A 111 0.24 8.37 -1.09
CA ALA A 111 0.81 9.64 -0.64
C ALA A 111 0.97 10.68 -1.77
N GLU A 112 0.94 10.24 -3.04
CA GLU A 112 1.02 11.11 -4.23
C GLU A 112 -0.32 11.73 -4.62
N GLY A 113 -1.45 11.17 -4.15
CA GLY A 113 -2.79 11.58 -4.52
C GLY A 113 -3.45 12.59 -3.56
N GLU A 114 -4.56 13.16 -4.00
CA GLU A 114 -5.40 14.06 -3.17
C GLU A 114 -5.92 13.33 -1.91
N ASP A 115 -6.25 12.03 -2.04
CA ASP A 115 -6.73 11.22 -0.91
C ASP A 115 -5.62 11.00 0.13
N GLY A 116 -4.35 10.86 -0.31
CA GLY A 116 -3.21 10.79 0.60
C GLY A 116 -2.99 12.08 1.38
N GLN A 117 -3.18 13.24 0.75
CA GLN A 117 -3.12 14.54 1.43
C GLN A 117 -4.23 14.67 2.50
N LEU A 118 -5.42 14.14 2.21
CA LEU A 118 -6.52 14.10 3.17
C LEU A 118 -6.21 13.16 4.34
N ALA A 119 -5.63 11.99 4.08
CA ALA A 119 -5.16 11.08 5.14
C ALA A 119 -4.10 11.75 6.03
N ALA A 120 -3.16 12.48 5.42
CA ALA A 120 -2.15 13.24 6.16
C ALA A 120 -2.78 14.30 7.06
N ALA A 121 -3.81 15.03 6.61
CA ALA A 121 -4.53 16.01 7.42
C ALA A 121 -5.22 15.38 8.63
N VAL A 122 -5.83 14.21 8.46
CA VAL A 122 -6.43 13.43 9.56
C VAL A 122 -5.38 13.02 10.59
N LEU A 123 -4.23 12.52 10.14
CA LEU A 123 -3.14 12.09 11.00
C LEU A 123 -2.46 13.27 11.72
N ASP A 124 -2.34 14.42 11.05
CA ASP A 124 -1.83 15.67 11.65
C ASP A 124 -2.76 16.16 12.78
N GLU A 125 -4.07 16.22 12.54
CA GLU A 125 -5.04 16.61 13.55
C GLU A 125 -5.03 15.63 14.74
N TYR A 126 -4.96 14.34 14.47
CA TYR A 126 -4.84 13.33 15.51
C TYR A 126 -3.59 13.54 16.39
N MET A 127 -2.43 13.80 15.79
CA MET A 127 -1.18 13.98 16.51
C MET A 127 -1.22 15.20 17.44
N ARG A 128 -1.80 16.32 17.01
CA ARG A 128 -1.88 17.56 17.80
C ARG A 128 -2.53 17.36 19.16
N GLY A 129 -3.52 16.47 19.28
CA GLY A 129 -4.17 16.14 20.54
C GLY A 129 -3.58 14.95 21.31
N PHE A 130 -2.56 14.28 20.77
CA PHE A 130 -2.10 12.99 21.33
C PHE A 130 -1.53 13.12 22.74
N GLN A 131 -0.65 14.08 22.99
CA GLN A 131 0.01 14.23 24.31
C GLN A 131 -0.96 14.62 25.41
N GLU A 132 -1.98 15.43 25.10
CA GLU A 132 -3.03 15.83 26.06
C GLU A 132 -3.90 14.61 26.43
N ARG A 133 -4.29 13.79 25.48
CA ARG A 133 -5.03 12.55 25.73
C ARG A 133 -4.22 11.50 26.47
N ASN A 134 -2.89 11.56 26.34
CA ASN A 134 -1.98 10.53 26.84
C ASN A 134 -0.93 11.11 27.82
N PRO A 135 -1.34 11.67 28.97
CA PRO A 135 -0.44 12.38 29.88
C PRO A 135 0.61 11.49 30.55
N ARG A 136 0.48 10.15 30.48
CA ARG A 136 1.43 9.16 31.01
C ARG A 136 2.32 8.52 29.96
N LEU A 137 2.19 8.97 28.71
CA LEU A 137 3.00 8.54 27.57
C LEU A 137 3.77 9.77 27.08
N ARG A 138 4.99 10.03 27.59
CA ARG A 138 5.80 11.18 27.21
C ARG A 138 6.35 10.96 25.80
N VAL A 139 5.78 11.63 24.82
CA VAL A 139 6.25 11.59 23.43
C VAL A 139 7.60 12.30 23.33
N PHE A 140 8.57 11.66 22.69
CA PHE A 140 9.89 12.24 22.45
C PHE A 140 10.29 12.27 20.97
N SER A 141 9.63 11.47 20.15
CA SER A 141 9.83 11.43 18.72
C SER A 141 8.51 11.16 18.02
N ALA A 142 8.10 12.04 17.11
CA ALA A 142 6.86 11.86 16.33
C ALA A 142 7.03 12.43 14.92
N HIS A 143 6.72 11.61 13.92
CA HIS A 143 6.92 11.91 12.51
C HIS A 143 5.75 11.42 11.67
N LEU A 144 5.21 12.29 10.83
CA LEU A 144 4.28 11.93 9.75
C LEU A 144 5.08 11.77 8.46
N HIS A 145 5.05 10.58 7.88
CA HIS A 145 5.75 10.27 6.65
C HIS A 145 4.82 10.40 5.44
N MET A 146 5.27 11.17 4.44
CA MET A 146 4.65 11.38 3.14
C MET A 146 5.53 10.87 2.00
N ASP A 147 6.73 10.41 2.31
CA ASP A 147 7.75 9.93 1.38
C ASP A 147 7.73 8.41 1.16
N GLU A 148 6.75 7.72 1.68
CA GLU A 148 6.48 6.30 1.41
C GLU A 148 5.17 6.13 0.63
N ALA A 149 4.75 4.88 0.39
CA ALA A 149 3.58 4.58 -0.44
C ALA A 149 2.27 5.14 0.11
N THR A 150 2.12 5.18 1.44
CA THR A 150 0.91 5.64 2.13
C THR A 150 1.30 6.54 3.30
N PRO A 151 0.59 7.66 3.54
CA PRO A 151 0.82 8.48 4.72
C PRO A 151 0.64 7.68 6.00
N HIS A 152 1.60 7.77 6.91
CA HIS A 152 1.52 7.13 8.22
C HIS A 152 2.28 7.91 9.27
N LEU A 153 1.81 7.81 10.52
CA LEU A 153 2.29 8.57 11.65
C LEU A 153 3.01 7.63 12.62
N HIS A 154 4.28 7.90 12.89
CA HIS A 154 5.07 7.25 13.94
C HIS A 154 5.05 8.08 15.20
N ILE A 155 4.76 7.48 16.35
CA ILE A 155 4.79 8.12 17.66
C ILE A 155 5.59 7.25 18.61
N ASP A 156 6.78 7.73 19.00
CA ASP A 156 7.65 7.10 19.98
C ASP A 156 7.48 7.79 21.33
N PHE A 157 7.21 7.02 22.38
CA PHE A 157 6.94 7.56 23.72
C PHE A 157 7.54 6.73 24.84
N VAL A 158 7.90 7.40 25.94
CA VAL A 158 8.31 6.79 27.20
C VAL A 158 7.09 6.68 28.11
N PRO A 159 6.62 5.47 28.43
CA PRO A 159 5.52 5.28 29.37
C PRO A 159 6.02 5.40 30.81
N PHE A 160 5.38 6.21 31.63
CA PHE A 160 5.77 6.36 33.03
C PHE A 160 4.59 6.32 33.98
N THR A 161 4.83 5.77 35.16
CA THR A 161 3.88 5.70 36.28
C THR A 161 4.44 6.40 37.48
N THR A 162 3.58 6.90 38.37
CA THR A 162 3.94 7.53 39.64
C THR A 162 3.33 6.77 40.79
N GLY A 163 3.87 6.96 42.03
CA GLY A 163 3.32 6.34 43.24
C GLY A 163 3.62 4.83 43.35
N SER A 164 4.62 4.32 42.63
CA SER A 164 5.03 2.93 42.74
C SER A 164 5.58 2.61 44.13
N LYS A 165 5.11 1.49 44.74
CA LYS A 165 5.58 1.01 46.04
C LYS A 165 6.89 0.24 45.98
N ARG A 166 7.30 -0.25 44.81
CA ARG A 166 8.53 -1.02 44.58
C ARG A 166 9.43 -0.33 43.56
N GLY A 167 10.73 -0.26 43.86
CA GLY A 167 11.68 0.43 43.01
C GLY A 167 11.56 1.96 43.09
N LEU A 168 11.74 2.67 42.00
CA LEU A 168 11.50 4.11 41.91
C LEU A 168 9.99 4.38 42.06
N ASP A 169 9.63 5.45 42.76
CA ASP A 169 8.24 5.89 42.91
C ASP A 169 7.67 6.43 41.57
N THR A 170 8.51 7.04 40.77
CA THR A 170 8.23 7.34 39.36
C THR A 170 9.14 6.45 38.50
N ARG A 171 8.57 5.63 37.63
CA ARG A 171 9.32 4.64 36.86
C ARG A 171 8.69 4.31 35.54
N VAL A 172 9.48 3.71 34.64
CA VAL A 172 8.96 3.15 33.39
C VAL A 172 8.04 1.98 33.68
N SER A 173 6.83 2.02 33.12
CA SER A 173 5.91 0.88 33.07
C SER A 173 4.74 1.18 32.14
N LEU A 174 4.69 0.52 31.00
CA LEU A 174 3.58 0.68 30.05
C LEU A 174 2.24 0.27 30.68
N LYS A 175 2.21 -0.90 31.28
CA LYS A 175 0.99 -1.44 31.92
C LYS A 175 0.41 -0.47 32.98
N GLN A 176 1.24 0.05 33.89
CA GLN A 176 0.76 0.93 34.95
C GLN A 176 0.47 2.35 34.44
N ALA A 177 1.22 2.84 33.45
CA ALA A 177 0.94 4.11 32.81
C ALA A 177 -0.46 4.11 32.20
N LEU A 178 -0.81 3.07 31.44
CA LEU A 178 -2.12 2.91 30.84
C LEU A 178 -3.22 2.69 31.89
N ALA A 179 -2.95 1.91 32.93
CA ALA A 179 -3.90 1.73 34.04
C ALA A 179 -4.20 3.04 34.75
N GLN A 180 -3.22 3.92 34.98
CA GLN A 180 -3.41 5.26 35.53
C GLN A 180 -4.21 6.20 34.62
N GLN A 181 -4.29 5.92 33.34
CA GLN A 181 -5.15 6.61 32.38
C GLN A 181 -6.55 5.96 32.25
N GLY A 182 -6.85 4.93 33.06
CA GLY A 182 -8.16 4.28 33.07
C GLY A 182 -8.28 3.02 32.21
N PHE A 183 -7.21 2.61 31.55
CA PHE A 183 -7.24 1.41 30.72
C PHE A 183 -6.90 0.17 31.55
N THR A 184 -7.86 -0.75 31.70
CA THR A 184 -7.70 -1.97 32.51
C THR A 184 -7.75 -3.21 31.62
N GLY A 185 -6.77 -4.11 31.80
CA GLY A 185 -6.78 -5.41 31.13
C GLY A 185 -7.75 -6.38 31.83
N GLN A 186 -8.53 -7.10 31.04
CA GLN A 186 -9.49 -8.08 31.55
C GLN A 186 -8.97 -9.52 31.43
N SER A 187 -8.01 -9.77 30.52
CA SER A 187 -7.44 -11.09 30.25
C SER A 187 -6.06 -10.99 29.59
N LYS A 188 -5.40 -12.14 29.35
CA LYS A 188 -4.15 -12.19 28.58
C LYS A 188 -4.29 -11.70 27.12
N ARG A 189 -5.52 -11.75 26.57
CA ARG A 189 -5.84 -11.27 25.20
C ARG A 189 -6.43 -9.87 25.18
N GLN A 190 -6.96 -9.40 26.30
CA GLN A 190 -7.54 -8.07 26.47
C GLN A 190 -6.70 -7.31 27.52
N THR A 191 -5.54 -6.85 27.08
CA THR A 191 -4.58 -6.13 27.90
C THR A 191 -4.91 -4.64 27.99
N GLU A 192 -4.27 -3.92 28.89
CA GLU A 192 -4.31 -2.46 28.99
C GLU A 192 -3.92 -1.80 27.67
N TRP A 193 -2.92 -2.38 26.97
CA TRP A 193 -2.48 -1.95 25.65
C TRP A 193 -3.60 -2.06 24.62
N ASN A 194 -4.28 -3.20 24.54
CA ASN A 194 -5.36 -3.39 23.57
C ASN A 194 -6.53 -2.45 23.83
N ALA A 195 -6.88 -2.23 25.10
CA ALA A 195 -7.92 -1.29 25.48
C ALA A 195 -7.57 0.16 25.05
N TRP A 196 -6.33 0.58 25.29
CA TRP A 196 -5.82 1.87 24.89
C TRP A 196 -5.78 2.03 23.36
N VAL A 197 -5.20 1.08 22.64
CA VAL A 197 -5.14 1.10 21.16
C VAL A 197 -6.53 1.21 20.56
N ASN A 198 -7.50 0.47 21.09
CA ASN A 198 -8.89 0.56 20.62
C ASN A 198 -9.49 1.95 20.87
N SER A 199 -9.21 2.56 22.03
CA SER A 199 -9.63 3.92 22.33
C SER A 199 -9.00 4.94 21.36
N GLU A 200 -7.70 4.84 21.08
CA GLU A 200 -7.01 5.73 20.14
C GLU A 200 -7.50 5.52 18.70
N LYS A 201 -7.85 4.29 18.30
CA LYS A 201 -8.51 4.04 17.02
C LYS A 201 -9.86 4.75 16.91
N LEU A 202 -10.67 4.74 17.96
CA LEU A 202 -11.95 5.46 17.98
C LEU A 202 -11.76 6.98 17.82
N VAL A 203 -10.73 7.54 18.44
CA VAL A 203 -10.39 8.97 18.23
C VAL A 203 -10.00 9.23 16.80
N LEU A 204 -9.12 8.39 16.22
CA LEU A 204 -8.72 8.52 14.81
C LEU A 204 -9.92 8.39 13.87
N GLU A 205 -10.83 7.45 14.15
CA GLU A 205 -12.07 7.28 13.41
C GLU A 205 -12.97 8.53 13.46
N GLN A 206 -13.15 9.12 14.65
CA GLN A 206 -13.94 10.34 14.80
C GLN A 206 -13.36 11.51 13.98
N ILE A 207 -12.03 11.67 13.99
CA ILE A 207 -11.36 12.69 13.18
C ILE A 207 -11.54 12.37 11.69
N ALA A 208 -11.33 11.10 11.27
CA ALA A 208 -11.52 10.69 9.88
C ALA A 208 -12.96 10.96 9.39
N GLN A 209 -13.97 10.70 10.21
CA GLN A 209 -15.38 11.02 9.89
C GLN A 209 -15.63 12.53 9.74
N GLN A 210 -14.96 13.38 10.52
CA GLN A 210 -15.04 14.85 10.35
C GLN A 210 -14.43 15.28 9.02
N HIS A 211 -13.45 14.57 8.50
CA HIS A 211 -12.85 14.74 7.17
C HIS A 211 -13.59 13.97 6.06
N SER A 212 -14.84 13.55 6.30
CA SER A 212 -15.71 12.87 5.34
C SER A 212 -15.27 11.48 4.92
N PHE A 213 -14.50 10.79 5.75
CA PHE A 213 -14.23 9.36 5.59
C PHE A 213 -15.31 8.51 6.26
N GLU A 214 -15.77 7.48 5.58
CA GLU A 214 -16.49 6.36 6.18
C GLU A 214 -15.48 5.28 6.59
N VAL A 215 -15.31 5.06 7.88
CA VAL A 215 -14.36 4.05 8.37
C VAL A 215 -14.99 2.65 8.28
N ILE A 216 -14.32 1.77 7.54
CA ILE A 216 -14.72 0.37 7.43
C ILE A 216 -14.03 -0.44 8.52
N HIS A 217 -14.82 -1.08 9.36
CA HIS A 217 -14.31 -2.08 10.30
C HIS A 217 -14.21 -3.43 9.58
N GLY A 218 -13.02 -4.03 9.55
CA GLY A 218 -12.87 -5.43 9.13
C GLY A 218 -13.65 -6.34 10.09
N ASP A 219 -14.14 -7.45 9.59
CA ASP A 219 -14.93 -8.47 10.30
C ASP A 219 -14.21 -9.17 11.47
N GLY A 220 -13.07 -8.66 11.91
CA GLY A 220 -12.36 -9.07 13.14
C GLY A 220 -11.83 -10.51 13.16
N GLY A 221 -12.00 -11.24 12.07
CA GLY A 221 -11.69 -12.67 11.97
C GLY A 221 -10.34 -13.01 11.30
N ARG A 222 -9.41 -12.07 11.23
CA ARG A 222 -8.12 -12.34 10.55
C ARG A 222 -7.15 -13.07 11.47
N PRO A 223 -6.65 -14.27 11.09
CA PRO A 223 -5.56 -14.90 11.81
C PRO A 223 -4.32 -13.98 11.76
N HIS A 224 -3.64 -13.87 12.89
CA HIS A 224 -2.41 -13.08 12.98
C HIS A 224 -1.31 -13.76 12.16
N MET A 225 -0.95 -13.16 11.03
CA MET A 225 0.25 -13.54 10.28
C MET A 225 1.48 -12.91 10.92
N SER A 226 2.58 -13.66 10.97
CA SER A 226 3.87 -13.08 11.35
C SER A 226 4.36 -12.10 10.26
N LEU A 227 5.18 -11.12 10.63
CA LEU A 227 5.74 -10.16 9.68
C LEU A 227 6.49 -10.80 8.48
N PRO A 228 7.24 -11.91 8.66
CA PRO A 228 7.84 -12.64 7.55
C PRO A 228 6.81 -13.24 6.58
N GLU A 229 5.78 -13.91 7.10
CA GLU A 229 4.70 -14.50 6.29
C GLU A 229 3.91 -13.43 5.52
N TYR A 230 3.64 -12.28 6.15
CA TYR A 230 3.01 -11.14 5.48
C TYR A 230 3.88 -10.60 4.33
N LYS A 231 5.21 -10.43 4.57
CA LYS A 231 6.14 -9.96 3.52
C LYS A 231 6.25 -10.93 2.37
N GLU A 232 6.20 -12.23 2.62
CA GLU A 232 6.22 -13.26 1.58
C GLU A 232 4.93 -13.23 0.76
N ALA A 233 3.77 -13.24 1.40
CA ALA A 233 2.47 -13.11 0.73
C ALA A 233 2.34 -11.82 -0.07
N ALA A 234 2.87 -10.70 0.43
CA ALA A 234 2.88 -9.43 -0.29
C ALA A 234 3.77 -9.47 -1.54
N ARG A 235 4.93 -10.14 -1.48
CA ARG A 235 5.82 -10.34 -2.64
C ARG A 235 5.17 -11.23 -3.70
N GLU A 236 4.55 -12.34 -3.29
CA GLU A 236 3.84 -13.24 -4.20
C GLU A 236 2.68 -12.51 -4.91
N LEU A 237 1.95 -11.69 -4.16
CA LEU A 237 0.86 -10.86 -4.72
C LEU A 237 1.38 -9.86 -5.75
N GLU A 238 2.48 -9.19 -5.44
CA GLU A 238 3.08 -8.20 -6.33
C GLU A 238 3.61 -8.86 -7.61
N ALA A 239 4.29 -10.02 -7.48
CA ALA A 239 4.74 -10.80 -8.63
C ALA A 239 3.57 -11.25 -9.52
N ALA A 240 2.48 -11.73 -8.92
CA ALA A 240 1.28 -12.12 -9.66
C ALA A 240 0.60 -10.93 -10.35
N ARG A 241 0.59 -9.74 -9.74
CA ARG A 241 0.09 -8.51 -10.37
C ARG A 241 0.92 -8.11 -11.58
N GLN A 242 2.24 -8.17 -11.48
CA GLN A 242 3.15 -7.87 -12.60
C GLN A 242 2.97 -8.86 -13.76
N GLU A 243 2.78 -10.14 -13.48
CA GLU A 243 2.51 -11.16 -14.50
C GLU A 243 1.16 -10.91 -15.21
N ILE A 244 0.12 -10.55 -14.47
CA ILE A 244 -1.18 -10.17 -15.05
C ILE A 244 -1.06 -8.92 -15.92
N GLU A 245 -0.31 -7.91 -15.49
CA GLU A 245 -0.09 -6.67 -16.23
C GLU A 245 0.66 -6.95 -17.56
N ALA A 246 1.74 -7.75 -17.50
CA ALA A 246 2.48 -8.17 -18.68
C ALA A 246 1.59 -8.94 -19.68
N SER A 247 0.78 -9.87 -19.18
CA SER A 247 -0.16 -10.64 -20.00
C SER A 247 -1.26 -9.75 -20.64
N ARG A 248 -1.72 -8.72 -19.92
CA ARG A 248 -2.67 -7.74 -20.47
C ARG A 248 -2.05 -6.88 -21.58
N ALA A 249 -0.81 -6.47 -21.40
CA ALA A 249 -0.07 -5.72 -22.44
C ALA A 249 0.09 -6.56 -23.70
N GLU A 250 0.49 -7.83 -23.60
CA GLU A 250 0.61 -8.77 -24.72
C GLU A 250 -0.74 -8.98 -25.44
N VAL A 251 -1.83 -9.15 -24.69
CA VAL A 251 -3.18 -9.26 -25.29
C VAL A 251 -3.57 -8.00 -26.04
N SER A 252 -3.22 -6.81 -25.50
CA SER A 252 -3.50 -5.53 -26.19
C SER A 252 -2.75 -5.41 -27.50
N GLU A 253 -1.46 -5.79 -27.51
CA GLU A 253 -0.61 -5.79 -28.71
C GLU A 253 -1.15 -6.75 -29.79
N LEU A 254 -1.48 -7.99 -29.38
CA LEU A 254 -2.07 -8.97 -30.29
C LEU A 254 -3.45 -8.55 -30.84
N GLN A 255 -4.23 -7.80 -30.07
CA GLN A 255 -5.49 -7.22 -30.56
C GLN A 255 -5.27 -6.16 -31.63
N ALA A 256 -4.29 -5.27 -31.45
CA ALA A 256 -3.92 -4.26 -32.44
C ALA A 256 -3.39 -4.91 -33.71
N GLU A 257 -2.54 -5.94 -33.62
CA GLU A 257 -2.06 -6.71 -34.76
C GLU A 257 -3.23 -7.39 -35.50
N LYS A 258 -4.17 -8.00 -34.79
CA LYS A 258 -5.38 -8.60 -35.36
C LYS A 258 -6.20 -7.59 -36.15
N GLU A 259 -6.41 -6.38 -35.63
CA GLU A 259 -7.16 -5.33 -36.31
C GLU A 259 -6.47 -4.90 -37.62
N THR A 260 -5.15 -4.74 -37.58
CA THR A 260 -4.35 -4.42 -38.74
C THR A 260 -4.45 -5.49 -39.84
N LEU A 261 -4.31 -6.76 -39.44
CA LEU A 261 -4.42 -7.89 -40.35
C LEU A 261 -5.84 -8.05 -40.92
N GLN A 262 -6.88 -7.78 -40.11
CA GLN A 262 -8.26 -7.78 -40.59
C GLN A 262 -8.50 -6.69 -41.67
N GLY A 263 -7.91 -5.52 -41.51
CA GLY A 263 -7.90 -4.47 -42.51
C GLY A 263 -7.30 -4.94 -43.85
N THR A 264 -6.09 -5.51 -43.78
CA THR A 264 -5.38 -6.06 -44.93
C THR A 264 -6.16 -7.18 -45.63
N VAL A 265 -6.78 -8.09 -44.84
CA VAL A 265 -7.63 -9.17 -45.42
C VAL A 265 -8.85 -8.59 -46.14
N LYS A 266 -9.45 -7.51 -45.63
CA LYS A 266 -10.60 -6.87 -46.26
C LYS A 266 -10.20 -6.28 -47.64
N GLU A 267 -9.04 -5.62 -47.73
CA GLU A 267 -8.48 -5.10 -48.98
C GLU A 267 -8.16 -6.22 -49.95
N LEU A 268 -7.55 -7.31 -49.51
CA LEU A 268 -7.23 -8.47 -50.33
C LEU A 268 -8.47 -9.23 -50.80
N LYS A 269 -9.53 -9.30 -49.99
CA LYS A 269 -10.83 -9.85 -50.45
C LYS A 269 -11.47 -9.01 -51.52
N ALA A 270 -11.35 -7.69 -51.44
CA ALA A 270 -11.81 -6.80 -52.53
C ALA A 270 -11.03 -7.03 -53.80
N ALA A 271 -9.69 -7.14 -53.75
CA ALA A 271 -8.82 -7.45 -54.86
C ALA A 271 -9.12 -8.85 -55.47
N LYS A 272 -9.38 -9.87 -54.63
CA LYS A 272 -9.76 -11.22 -55.09
C LYS A 272 -11.10 -11.20 -55.82
N LYS A 273 -12.09 -10.42 -55.37
CA LYS A 273 -13.38 -10.27 -56.09
C LYS A 273 -13.17 -9.70 -57.49
N VAL A 274 -12.31 -8.68 -57.61
CA VAL A 274 -11.94 -8.13 -58.93
C VAL A 274 -11.25 -9.18 -59.81
N SER A 275 -10.36 -10.01 -59.21
CA SER A 275 -9.70 -11.11 -59.97
C SER A 275 -10.67 -12.18 -60.46
N LEU A 276 -11.68 -12.56 -59.63
CA LEU A 276 -12.70 -13.53 -60.02
C LEU A 276 -13.64 -12.98 -61.12
N ASP A 277 -13.93 -11.68 -61.08
CA ASP A 277 -14.70 -11.03 -62.12
C ASP A 277 -13.90 -10.95 -63.45
N LEU A 278 -12.56 -10.81 -63.36
CA LEU A 278 -11.65 -10.89 -64.50
C LEU A 278 -11.52 -12.31 -65.11
N ASP A 279 -11.56 -13.37 -64.27
CA ASP A 279 -11.56 -14.77 -64.77
C ASP A 279 -12.86 -15.15 -65.51
N ARG A 280 -13.97 -14.42 -65.28
CA ARG A 280 -15.24 -14.57 -66.02
C ARG A 280 -15.21 -13.92 -67.38
N ILE A 281 -14.30 -12.94 -67.58
CA ILE A 281 -14.04 -12.34 -68.87
C ILE A 281 -13.17 -13.34 -69.63
N LYS A 282 -13.72 -14.06 -70.64
CA LYS A 282 -12.93 -14.93 -71.52
C LYS A 282 -12.04 -14.03 -72.35
N PRO A 283 -10.72 -13.98 -72.12
CA PRO A 283 -9.84 -13.12 -72.89
C PRO A 283 -9.67 -13.73 -74.28
N GLU A 284 -9.99 -12.98 -75.28
CA GLU A 284 -9.60 -13.31 -76.69
C GLU A 284 -8.12 -12.93 -76.79
N GLU A 285 -7.29 -13.92 -77.05
CA GLU A 285 -5.89 -13.73 -77.29
C GLU A 285 -5.73 -13.15 -78.72
N THR A 286 -5.10 -12.00 -78.85
CA THR A 286 -4.79 -11.41 -80.14
C THR A 286 -3.57 -12.14 -80.71
N MET A 287 -3.44 -12.13 -82.10
CA MET A 287 -2.31 -12.76 -82.78
C MET A 287 -0.91 -12.31 -82.31
N MET A 288 -0.80 -11.30 -81.42
CA MET A 288 0.41 -10.80 -80.82
C MET A 288 0.52 -11.19 -79.28
N GLY A 289 -0.28 -12.10 -78.77
CA GLY A 289 -0.18 -12.56 -77.37
C GLY A 289 -0.69 -11.56 -76.33
N ASN A 290 -1.37 -10.49 -76.75
CA ASN A 290 -2.01 -9.55 -75.78
C ASN A 290 -3.49 -9.86 -75.62
N ILE A 291 -3.94 -9.79 -74.38
CA ILE A 291 -5.36 -9.90 -73.99
C ILE A 291 -5.99 -8.51 -74.18
N LYS A 292 -7.15 -8.45 -74.83
CA LYS A 292 -7.86 -7.19 -75.09
C LYS A 292 -8.21 -6.52 -73.77
N GLY A 293 -7.55 -5.39 -73.40
CA GLY A 293 -7.79 -4.54 -72.23
C GLY A 293 -6.98 -4.81 -71.00
N ILE A 294 -6.26 -5.95 -70.85
CA ILE A 294 -5.37 -6.26 -69.68
C ILE A 294 -4.22 -7.14 -70.21
N THR A 295 -3.01 -6.89 -69.72
CA THR A 295 -1.83 -7.70 -70.11
C THR A 295 -1.78 -9.00 -69.26
N LEU A 296 -1.23 -10.05 -69.86
CA LEU A 296 -1.01 -11.34 -69.19
C LEU A 296 -0.18 -11.19 -67.84
N LYS A 297 0.71 -10.17 -67.84
CA LYS A 297 1.54 -9.82 -66.66
C LYS A 297 0.68 -9.29 -65.52
N GLU A 298 -0.30 -8.46 -65.80
CA GLU A 298 -1.24 -7.90 -64.79
C GLU A 298 -2.16 -8.98 -64.23
N VAL A 299 -2.64 -9.90 -65.05
CA VAL A 299 -3.44 -11.07 -64.62
C VAL A 299 -2.62 -11.98 -63.67
N LYS A 300 -1.34 -12.24 -63.99
CA LYS A 300 -0.44 -13.02 -63.10
C LYS A 300 -0.18 -12.32 -61.76
N GLN A 301 0.00 -11.00 -61.81
CA GLN A 301 0.17 -10.21 -60.55
C GLN A 301 -1.09 -10.25 -59.68
N LEU A 302 -2.28 -10.11 -60.25
CA LEU A 302 -3.55 -10.21 -59.53
C LEU A 302 -3.79 -11.59 -58.93
N LYS A 303 -3.43 -12.67 -59.65
CA LYS A 303 -3.49 -14.04 -59.10
C LYS A 303 -2.51 -14.25 -57.94
N ALA A 304 -1.29 -13.76 -58.01
CA ALA A 304 -0.32 -13.82 -56.94
C ALA A 304 -0.78 -13.05 -55.71
N LEU A 305 -1.45 -11.89 -55.90
CA LEU A 305 -2.03 -11.10 -54.80
C LEU A 305 -3.19 -11.83 -54.12
N ALA A 306 -4.05 -12.52 -54.90
CA ALA A 306 -5.16 -13.31 -54.36
C ALA A 306 -4.70 -14.50 -53.53
N VAL A 307 -3.62 -15.19 -53.92
CA VAL A 307 -3.01 -16.30 -53.15
C VAL A 307 -2.47 -15.79 -51.82
N ARG A 308 -1.68 -14.71 -51.82
CA ARG A 308 -1.17 -14.07 -50.60
C ARG A 308 -2.30 -13.64 -49.64
N GLY A 309 -3.42 -13.17 -50.20
CA GLY A 309 -4.60 -12.82 -49.42
C GLY A 309 -5.24 -14.00 -48.70
N ALA A 310 -5.30 -15.15 -49.36
CA ALA A 310 -5.85 -16.37 -48.73
C ALA A 310 -4.92 -16.89 -47.62
N GLU A 311 -3.60 -16.83 -47.81
CA GLU A 311 -2.63 -17.20 -46.77
C GLU A 311 -2.71 -16.26 -45.52
N ALA A 312 -2.84 -14.95 -45.78
CA ALA A 312 -3.00 -13.97 -44.68
C ALA A 312 -4.32 -14.19 -43.89
N GLU A 313 -5.43 -14.55 -44.59
CA GLU A 313 -6.70 -14.86 -43.92
C GLU A 313 -6.58 -16.08 -43.00
N GLN A 314 -5.84 -17.10 -43.39
CA GLN A 314 -5.60 -18.28 -42.58
C GLN A 314 -4.77 -17.92 -41.33
N THR A 315 -3.74 -17.10 -41.47
CA THR A 315 -2.92 -16.61 -40.36
C THR A 315 -3.74 -15.82 -39.35
N VAL A 316 -4.59 -14.90 -39.83
CA VAL A 316 -5.49 -14.12 -38.94
C VAL A 316 -6.44 -15.00 -38.15
N LYS A 317 -6.99 -16.06 -38.76
CA LYS A 317 -7.86 -17.00 -38.03
C LYS A 317 -7.11 -17.74 -36.93
N GLN A 318 -5.86 -18.17 -37.18
CA GLN A 318 -5.04 -18.83 -36.19
C GLN A 318 -4.71 -17.89 -35.01
N GLN A 319 -4.30 -16.66 -35.29
CA GLN A 319 -4.03 -15.65 -34.28
C GLN A 319 -5.27 -15.31 -33.46
N ALA A 320 -6.45 -15.19 -34.08
CA ALA A 320 -7.72 -14.94 -33.39
C ALA A 320 -8.03 -16.07 -32.37
N ASN A 321 -7.82 -17.32 -32.76
CA ASN A 321 -8.02 -18.47 -31.84
C ASN A 321 -7.03 -18.43 -30.68
N THR A 322 -5.77 -18.09 -30.94
CA THR A 322 -4.75 -17.96 -29.88
C THR A 322 -5.11 -16.87 -28.87
N ILE A 323 -5.55 -15.69 -29.34
CA ILE A 323 -6.01 -14.59 -28.50
C ILE A 323 -7.18 -15.01 -27.61
N GLU A 324 -8.15 -15.74 -28.13
CA GLU A 324 -9.31 -16.20 -27.33
C GLU A 324 -8.88 -17.24 -26.27
N LEU A 325 -7.93 -18.12 -26.57
CA LEU A 325 -7.36 -19.04 -25.60
C LEU A 325 -6.59 -18.29 -24.49
N GLN A 326 -5.76 -17.31 -24.84
CA GLN A 326 -5.04 -16.49 -23.88
C GLN A 326 -5.98 -15.69 -22.98
N LYS A 327 -7.04 -15.09 -23.51
CA LYS A 327 -8.08 -14.41 -22.71
C LYS A 327 -8.76 -15.35 -21.72
N ALA A 328 -9.09 -16.56 -22.15
CA ALA A 328 -9.69 -17.56 -21.26
C ALA A 328 -8.72 -17.95 -20.15
N GLN A 329 -7.43 -18.07 -20.45
CA GLN A 329 -6.38 -18.38 -19.47
C GLN A 329 -6.19 -17.25 -18.47
N ILE A 330 -6.14 -15.99 -18.90
CA ILE A 330 -6.07 -14.80 -18.03
C ILE A 330 -7.28 -14.76 -17.10
N THR A 331 -8.50 -14.95 -17.63
CA THR A 331 -9.72 -14.99 -16.81
C THR A 331 -9.69 -16.11 -15.78
N SER A 332 -9.13 -17.27 -16.14
CA SER A 332 -8.95 -18.41 -15.22
C SER A 332 -7.95 -18.07 -14.10
N LEU A 333 -6.80 -17.49 -14.45
CA LEU A 333 -5.79 -17.05 -13.49
C LEU A 333 -6.32 -15.97 -12.56
N GLU A 334 -7.03 -14.97 -13.07
CA GLU A 334 -7.70 -13.94 -12.26
C GLU A 334 -8.72 -14.56 -11.27
N ARG A 335 -9.47 -15.56 -11.70
CA ARG A 335 -10.44 -16.26 -10.86
C ARG A 335 -9.78 -17.14 -9.79
N GLN A 336 -8.62 -17.75 -10.09
CA GLN A 336 -7.85 -18.54 -9.12
C GLN A 336 -7.09 -17.64 -8.13
N LEU A 337 -6.53 -16.54 -8.61
CA LEU A 337 -5.78 -15.59 -7.79
C LEU A 337 -6.68 -14.79 -6.83
N ARG A 338 -7.88 -14.35 -7.27
CA ARG A 338 -8.79 -13.56 -6.43
C ARG A 338 -9.14 -14.22 -5.09
N PRO A 339 -9.57 -15.49 -5.01
CA PRO A 339 -9.90 -16.12 -3.72
C PRO A 339 -8.67 -16.42 -2.88
N SER A 340 -7.56 -16.89 -3.48
CA SER A 340 -6.34 -17.20 -2.74
C SER A 340 -5.66 -15.95 -2.23
N ILE A 341 -5.63 -14.88 -2.99
CA ILE A 341 -5.08 -13.57 -2.61
C ILE A 341 -6.00 -12.88 -1.61
N GLN A 342 -7.32 -12.88 -1.82
CA GLN A 342 -8.27 -12.35 -0.83
C GLN A 342 -8.26 -13.17 0.46
N LYS A 343 -8.11 -14.49 0.38
CA LYS A 343 -7.97 -15.36 1.54
C LYS A 343 -6.65 -15.07 2.26
N ARG A 344 -5.52 -15.03 1.56
CA ARG A 344 -4.19 -14.72 2.13
C ARG A 344 -4.09 -13.27 2.63
N LEU A 345 -4.66 -12.29 1.94
CA LEU A 345 -4.75 -10.91 2.43
C LEU A 345 -5.70 -10.79 3.63
N LYS A 346 -6.82 -11.51 3.63
CA LYS A 346 -7.72 -11.62 4.79
C LYS A 346 -7.06 -12.36 5.95
N GLU A 347 -6.17 -13.28 5.66
CA GLU A 347 -5.38 -14.02 6.66
C GLU A 347 -4.19 -13.20 7.18
N ALA A 348 -3.74 -12.18 6.42
CA ALA A 348 -2.58 -11.33 6.72
C ALA A 348 -2.91 -9.97 7.37
N GLN A 349 -4.14 -9.53 7.25
CA GLN A 349 -4.65 -8.30 7.86
C GLN A 349 -5.35 -8.60 9.18
#